data_81d3627cb9fdc15d61fb46a590639a1a
#
_entry.id   81d3627cb9fdc15d61fb46a590639a1a
#
_cell.length_a   1.000
_cell.length_b   1.000
_cell.length_c   1.000
_cell.angle_alpha   90.00
_cell.angle_beta   90.00
_cell.angle_gamma   90.00
#
_symmetry.space_group_name_H-M   'P 1'
#
loop_
_entity.id
_entity.type
_entity.pdbx_description
1 polymer ?
#
loop_
_entity_poly.entity_id
_entity_poly.type
_entity_poly.pdbx_seq_one_letter_code
_entity_poly.pdbx_strand_id
1 'polypeptide(L)'
;PNAAEPGMPFGYDMHNALKYVLDLAAKMGFKVRMLDGYCGYVEYGEGELYVGILSHVDILDAGDMWVIPPFEGRIADNKIYGRGTMDNKGPLIAALYALKAVRDSGKKLNKKVRLIVGTDEERYYTDIKHYLQLEKPPIAGFTLDGQFPVVYAEKGLAMNEYRGTFAQGDEERIVYIKSGKSENTVPGYCEAYLKTERKDEIVNAISVFSRENRHNMSVRLVDDGVIIESYGMETHSMAL
;
A
#
# COMPACT_ATOMS: atom_id res chain seq x y z
N PRO A 1 9.79 3.12 -7.76
CA PRO A 1 10.40 1.79 -7.55
C PRO A 1 11.52 1.61 -8.54
N ASN A 2 12.69 1.19 -8.04
CA ASN A 2 13.83 0.87 -8.87
C ASN A 2 13.50 -0.34 -9.76
N ALA A 3 14.16 -0.44 -10.92
CA ALA A 3 13.92 -1.56 -11.85
C ALA A 3 14.21 -2.90 -11.18
N ALA A 4 13.47 -3.94 -11.58
CA ALA A 4 13.72 -5.30 -11.13
C ALA A 4 15.08 -5.79 -11.63
N GLU A 5 15.82 -6.44 -10.74
CA GLU A 5 17.14 -7.05 -11.03
C GLU A 5 17.13 -8.51 -10.52
N PRO A 6 18.07 -9.35 -10.99
CA PRO A 6 18.21 -10.70 -10.45
C PRO A 6 18.35 -10.71 -8.93
N GLY A 7 17.46 -11.41 -8.23
CA GLY A 7 17.39 -11.43 -6.77
C GLY A 7 16.75 -10.20 -6.11
N MET A 8 16.25 -9.24 -6.91
CA MET A 8 15.53 -8.05 -6.45
C MET A 8 14.29 -7.80 -7.33
N PRO A 9 13.30 -8.71 -7.33
CA PRO A 9 12.17 -8.66 -8.25
C PRO A 9 11.32 -7.39 -8.13
N PHE A 10 11.32 -6.75 -6.98
CA PHE A 10 10.59 -5.50 -6.72
C PHE A 10 11.52 -4.29 -6.53
N GLY A 11 12.79 -4.43 -6.96
CA GLY A 11 13.79 -3.38 -6.91
C GLY A 11 14.56 -3.28 -5.60
N TYR A 12 15.54 -2.41 -5.62
CA TYR A 12 16.56 -2.27 -4.57
C TYR A 12 15.99 -1.88 -3.21
N ASP A 13 15.04 -0.95 -3.15
CA ASP A 13 14.51 -0.45 -1.89
C ASP A 13 13.72 -1.53 -1.13
N MET A 14 12.91 -2.33 -1.86
CA MET A 14 12.17 -3.46 -1.28
C MET A 14 13.12 -4.55 -0.78
N HIS A 15 14.14 -4.87 -1.58
CA HIS A 15 15.15 -5.83 -1.18
C HIS A 15 15.89 -5.39 0.11
N ASN A 16 16.27 -4.12 0.20
CA ASN A 16 16.93 -3.59 1.39
C ASN A 16 16.04 -3.57 2.61
N ALA A 17 14.76 -3.25 2.46
CA ALA A 17 13.80 -3.28 3.56
C ALA A 17 13.64 -4.71 4.11
N LEU A 18 13.46 -5.70 3.22
CA LEU A 18 13.41 -7.11 3.59
C LEU A 18 14.70 -7.55 4.28
N LYS A 19 15.84 -7.26 3.65
CA LYS A 19 17.16 -7.60 4.18
C LYS A 19 17.39 -7.01 5.57
N TYR A 20 17.01 -5.75 5.79
CA TYR A 20 17.13 -5.08 7.08
C TYR A 20 16.39 -5.84 8.19
N VAL A 21 15.15 -6.25 7.94
CA VAL A 21 14.34 -7.00 8.92
C VAL A 21 14.97 -8.36 9.22
N LEU A 22 15.41 -9.07 8.19
CA LEU A 22 16.06 -10.38 8.36
C LEU A 22 17.40 -10.26 9.10
N ASP A 23 18.21 -9.26 8.77
CA ASP A 23 19.49 -8.99 9.47
C ASP A 23 19.25 -8.62 10.95
N LEU A 24 18.22 -7.81 11.23
CA LEU A 24 17.83 -7.47 12.60
C LEU A 24 17.43 -8.72 13.39
N ALA A 25 16.61 -9.57 12.80
CA ALA A 25 16.18 -10.84 13.40
C ALA A 25 17.35 -11.81 13.61
N ALA A 26 18.27 -11.89 12.66
CA ALA A 26 19.49 -12.70 12.80
C ALA A 26 20.39 -12.20 13.95
N LYS A 27 20.57 -10.87 14.08
CA LYS A 27 21.29 -10.26 15.24
C LYS A 27 20.60 -10.55 16.57
N MET A 28 19.26 -10.71 16.57
CA MET A 28 18.50 -11.16 17.73
C MET A 28 18.68 -12.66 18.00
N GLY A 29 19.33 -13.44 17.14
CA GLY A 29 19.57 -14.88 17.32
C GLY A 29 18.47 -15.78 16.74
N PHE A 30 17.63 -15.28 15.86
CA PHE A 30 16.65 -16.09 15.14
C PHE A 30 17.25 -16.77 13.90
N LYS A 31 16.64 -17.88 13.50
CA LYS A 31 16.88 -18.43 12.16
C LYS A 31 16.11 -17.57 11.15
N VAL A 32 16.80 -17.19 10.09
CA VAL A 32 16.21 -16.38 9.02
C VAL A 32 16.49 -17.01 7.65
N ARG A 33 15.58 -16.77 6.71
CA ARG A 33 15.78 -17.17 5.31
C ARG A 33 15.18 -16.12 4.40
N MET A 34 15.94 -15.73 3.39
CA MET A 34 15.45 -14.95 2.25
C MET A 34 15.12 -15.93 1.11
N LEU A 35 14.01 -15.72 0.44
CA LEU A 35 13.53 -16.53 -0.67
C LEU A 35 13.60 -15.68 -1.95
N ASP A 36 14.73 -15.78 -2.64
CA ASP A 36 15.03 -15.18 -3.95
C ASP A 36 14.72 -13.66 -4.06
N GLY A 37 14.69 -12.95 -2.92
CA GLY A 37 14.34 -11.54 -2.86
C GLY A 37 12.84 -11.23 -2.96
N TYR A 38 11.98 -12.27 -3.14
CA TYR A 38 10.52 -12.11 -3.14
C TYR A 38 9.95 -11.92 -1.74
N CYS A 39 10.47 -12.67 -0.80
CA CYS A 39 10.02 -12.63 0.60
C CYS A 39 11.10 -13.27 1.49
N GLY A 40 10.82 -13.32 2.77
CA GLY A 40 11.66 -14.04 3.71
C GLY A 40 10.89 -14.44 4.96
N TYR A 41 11.56 -15.13 5.87
CA TYR A 41 10.96 -15.44 7.16
C TYR A 41 11.97 -15.46 8.29
N VAL A 42 11.44 -15.23 9.48
CA VAL A 42 12.11 -15.38 10.77
C VAL A 42 11.46 -16.55 11.50
N GLU A 43 12.23 -17.51 11.98
CA GLU A 43 11.71 -18.73 12.56
C GLU A 43 12.21 -18.94 13.99
N TYR A 44 11.30 -19.37 14.87
CA TYR A 44 11.61 -19.81 16.24
C TYR A 44 10.84 -21.09 16.60
N GLY A 45 11.49 -21.97 17.34
CA GLY A 45 10.96 -23.26 17.77
C GLY A 45 11.42 -24.41 16.88
N GLU A 46 10.90 -25.62 17.15
CA GLU A 46 11.30 -26.87 16.51
C GLU A 46 10.12 -27.63 15.91
N GLY A 47 10.39 -28.63 15.08
CA GLY A 47 9.40 -29.47 14.42
C GLY A 47 9.12 -29.05 12.96
N GLU A 48 8.28 -29.80 12.28
CA GLU A 48 7.94 -29.53 10.87
C GLU A 48 6.77 -28.54 10.71
N LEU A 49 5.80 -28.64 11.61
CA LEU A 49 4.60 -27.79 11.56
C LEU A 49 4.85 -26.43 12.20
N TYR A 50 4.27 -25.40 11.62
CA TYR A 50 4.43 -24.03 12.12
C TYR A 50 3.14 -23.22 12.06
N VAL A 51 3.06 -22.21 12.94
CA VAL A 51 2.07 -21.14 12.91
C VAL A 51 2.70 -19.95 12.19
N GLY A 52 2.00 -19.38 11.21
CA GLY A 52 2.45 -18.24 10.43
C GLY A 52 1.95 -16.92 11.01
N ILE A 53 2.82 -15.92 11.04
CA ILE A 53 2.48 -14.52 11.21
C ILE A 53 2.87 -13.86 9.90
N LEU A 54 1.90 -13.30 9.17
CA LEU A 54 2.16 -12.63 7.90
C LEU A 54 2.23 -11.13 8.09
N SER A 55 3.21 -10.51 7.46
CA SER A 55 3.41 -9.07 7.42
C SER A 55 4.21 -8.70 6.17
N HIS A 56 4.29 -7.42 5.83
CA HIS A 56 4.99 -6.96 4.63
C HIS A 56 5.84 -5.71 4.87
N VAL A 57 6.74 -5.41 3.94
CA VAL A 57 7.61 -4.23 3.98
C VAL A 57 7.35 -3.25 2.83
N ASP A 58 6.63 -3.67 1.80
CA ASP A 58 6.22 -2.78 0.73
C ASP A 58 5.20 -1.75 1.22
N ILE A 59 4.98 -0.75 0.42
CA ILE A 59 4.16 0.41 0.72
C ILE A 59 3.50 0.92 -0.54
N LEU A 60 2.35 1.55 -0.39
CA LEU A 60 1.76 2.40 -1.41
C LEU A 60 2.61 3.63 -1.68
N ASP A 61 2.41 4.23 -2.85
CA ASP A 61 2.96 5.56 -3.14
C ASP A 61 2.58 6.55 -2.02
N ALA A 62 3.52 7.39 -1.64
CA ALA A 62 3.29 8.33 -0.55
C ALA A 62 2.19 9.35 -0.86
N GLY A 63 1.98 9.72 -2.13
CA GLY A 63 1.11 10.84 -2.50
C GLY A 63 1.73 12.19 -2.15
N ASP A 64 0.95 13.27 -2.30
CA ASP A 64 1.47 14.64 -2.28
C ASP A 64 1.02 15.47 -1.04
N MET A 65 0.13 14.95 -0.19
CA MET A 65 -0.55 15.71 0.89
C MET A 65 0.09 15.55 2.28
N TRP A 66 1.40 15.35 2.34
CA TRP A 66 2.10 15.16 3.60
C TRP A 66 2.54 16.48 4.23
N VAL A 67 2.15 16.70 5.50
CA VAL A 67 2.64 17.82 6.34
C VAL A 67 4.04 17.53 6.88
N ILE A 68 4.33 16.25 7.16
CA ILE A 68 5.64 15.75 7.57
C ILE A 68 6.16 14.86 6.44
N PRO A 69 7.43 15.01 6.00
CA PRO A 69 7.96 14.19 4.92
C PRO A 69 7.71 12.69 5.13
N PRO A 70 7.14 11.97 4.15
CA PRO A 70 6.63 10.60 4.35
C PRO A 70 7.70 9.56 4.67
N PHE A 71 8.96 9.84 4.35
CA PHE A 71 10.08 8.89 4.55
C PHE A 71 11.07 9.34 5.64
N GLU A 72 10.73 10.37 6.41
CA GLU A 72 11.58 10.85 7.50
C GLU A 72 11.55 9.92 8.73
N GLY A 73 10.41 9.27 8.98
CA GLY A 73 10.23 8.46 10.18
C GLY A 73 10.24 9.30 11.46
N ARG A 74 9.72 10.51 11.40
CA ARG A 74 9.78 11.48 12.50
C ARG A 74 9.05 10.99 13.73
N ILE A 75 9.74 11.05 14.88
CA ILE A 75 9.14 10.75 16.19
C ILE A 75 8.76 12.08 16.87
N ALA A 76 7.47 12.27 17.13
CA ALA A 76 6.94 13.41 17.86
C ALA A 76 5.65 13.01 18.56
N ASP A 77 5.33 13.61 19.71
CA ASP A 77 4.09 13.41 20.45
C ASP A 77 3.75 11.93 20.72
N ASN A 78 4.76 11.12 21.02
CA ASN A 78 4.66 9.66 21.19
C ASN A 78 4.13 8.91 19.95
N LYS A 79 4.32 9.47 18.76
CA LYS A 79 3.93 8.88 17.48
C LYS A 79 5.13 8.83 16.53
N ILE A 80 5.10 7.86 15.63
CA ILE A 80 6.03 7.77 14.49
C ILE A 80 5.24 8.16 13.25
N TYR A 81 5.69 9.21 12.56
CA TYR A 81 5.06 9.72 11.35
C TYR A 81 5.84 9.24 10.14
N GLY A 82 5.15 8.62 9.18
CA GLY A 82 5.74 8.22 7.92
C GLY A 82 4.89 7.19 7.16
N ARG A 83 5.09 7.10 5.86
CA ARG A 83 4.48 6.06 5.03
C ARG A 83 5.03 4.69 5.44
N GLY A 84 4.13 3.71 5.65
CA GLY A 84 4.50 2.35 6.08
C GLY A 84 4.76 2.19 7.57
N THR A 85 4.58 3.24 8.40
CA THR A 85 4.76 3.11 9.85
C THR A 85 3.61 2.35 10.49
N MET A 86 2.39 2.52 10.02
CA MET A 86 1.21 1.80 10.48
C MET A 86 0.94 0.57 9.61
N ASP A 87 1.09 0.72 8.33
CA ASP A 87 0.85 -0.26 7.29
C ASP A 87 2.17 -0.47 6.51
N ASN A 88 2.98 -1.50 6.80
CA ASN A 88 2.78 -2.49 7.87
C ASN A 88 4.05 -2.67 8.73
N LYS A 89 5.09 -1.79 8.57
CA LYS A 89 6.40 -1.94 9.24
C LYS A 89 6.35 -1.84 10.76
N GLY A 90 5.44 -1.01 11.32
CA GLY A 90 5.25 -0.93 12.76
C GLY A 90 4.77 -2.25 13.36
N PRO A 91 3.63 -2.79 12.87
CA PRO A 91 3.15 -4.12 13.27
C PRO A 91 4.18 -5.22 13.04
N LEU A 92 4.91 -5.20 11.92
CA LEU A 92 5.98 -6.16 11.62
C LEU A 92 7.07 -6.16 12.72
N ILE A 93 7.56 -5.00 13.09
CA ILE A 93 8.59 -4.87 14.13
C ILE A 93 8.02 -5.25 15.50
N ALA A 94 6.77 -4.89 15.78
CA ALA A 94 6.10 -5.31 17.02
C ALA A 94 6.01 -6.84 17.10
N ALA A 95 5.66 -7.53 16.00
CA ALA A 95 5.65 -8.99 15.96
C ALA A 95 7.04 -9.61 16.17
N LEU A 96 8.07 -9.04 15.56
CA LEU A 96 9.44 -9.50 15.75
C LEU A 96 9.86 -9.42 17.23
N TYR A 97 9.55 -8.29 17.89
CA TYR A 97 9.85 -8.12 19.31
C TYR A 97 8.96 -8.99 20.21
N ALA A 98 7.69 -9.23 19.84
CA ALA A 98 6.83 -10.19 20.53
C ALA A 98 7.40 -11.61 20.43
N LEU A 99 7.87 -12.03 19.25
CA LEU A 99 8.53 -13.31 19.07
C LEU A 99 9.83 -13.42 19.90
N LYS A 100 10.58 -12.31 19.98
CA LYS A 100 11.75 -12.20 20.86
C LYS A 100 11.37 -12.38 22.33
N ALA A 101 10.31 -11.74 22.80
CA ALA A 101 9.83 -11.88 24.18
C ALA A 101 9.41 -13.32 24.50
N VAL A 102 8.75 -13.99 23.58
CA VAL A 102 8.41 -15.43 23.71
C VAL A 102 9.66 -16.28 23.85
N ARG A 103 10.66 -16.08 23.01
CA ARG A 103 11.93 -16.80 23.08
C ARG A 103 12.66 -16.53 24.41
N ASP A 104 12.78 -15.26 24.78
CA ASP A 104 13.52 -14.84 25.98
C ASP A 104 12.83 -15.28 27.28
N SER A 105 11.52 -15.60 27.23
CA SER A 105 10.80 -16.19 28.34
C SER A 105 11.22 -17.64 28.67
N GLY A 106 12.01 -18.26 27.79
CA GLY A 106 12.45 -19.65 27.92
C GLY A 106 11.34 -20.70 27.73
N LYS A 107 10.13 -20.31 27.37
CA LYS A 107 9.02 -21.23 27.15
C LYS A 107 9.29 -22.10 25.90
N LYS A 108 9.19 -23.40 26.05
CA LYS A 108 9.24 -24.32 24.92
C LYS A 108 7.93 -24.24 24.15
N LEU A 109 8.08 -24.06 22.83
CA LEU A 109 6.96 -24.14 21.92
C LEU A 109 6.76 -25.57 21.45
N ASN A 110 5.50 -25.99 21.31
CA ASN A 110 5.16 -27.30 20.75
C ASN A 110 5.07 -27.31 19.23
N LYS A 111 5.19 -26.14 18.61
CA LYS A 111 5.27 -25.91 17.16
C LYS A 111 6.16 -24.72 16.87
N LYS A 112 6.72 -24.67 15.67
CA LYS A 112 7.43 -23.48 15.22
C LYS A 112 6.49 -22.31 15.02
N VAL A 113 7.04 -21.10 15.14
CA VAL A 113 6.42 -19.85 14.68
C VAL A 113 7.28 -19.25 13.59
N ARG A 114 6.68 -18.87 12.50
CA ARG A 114 7.33 -18.10 11.43
C ARG A 114 6.68 -16.73 11.29
N LEU A 115 7.49 -15.70 11.38
CA LEU A 115 7.14 -14.37 10.90
C LEU A 115 7.55 -14.32 9.43
N ILE A 116 6.57 -14.35 8.54
CA ILE A 116 6.74 -14.28 7.09
C ILE A 116 6.67 -12.81 6.70
N VAL A 117 7.69 -12.34 5.96
CA VAL A 117 7.85 -10.96 5.55
C VAL A 117 7.72 -10.87 4.04
N GLY A 118 6.60 -10.34 3.58
CA GLY A 118 6.29 -10.11 2.18
C GLY A 118 6.87 -8.78 1.65
N THR A 119 6.84 -8.63 0.33
CA THR A 119 7.33 -7.44 -0.39
C THR A 119 6.44 -7.02 -1.56
N ASP A 120 5.23 -7.59 -1.70
CA ASP A 120 4.27 -7.33 -2.78
C ASP A 120 2.82 -7.47 -2.30
N GLU A 121 2.55 -7.19 -1.02
CA GLU A 121 1.22 -7.25 -0.42
C GLU A 121 0.29 -6.22 -1.07
N GLU A 122 0.76 -4.98 -1.20
CA GLU A 122 0.04 -3.82 -1.69
C GLU A 122 -0.32 -3.88 -3.21
N ARG A 123 -0.02 -5.01 -3.89
CA ARG A 123 -0.25 -5.14 -5.32
C ARG A 123 -0.85 -6.49 -5.70
N TYR A 124 -0.01 -7.52 -5.85
CA TYR A 124 -0.43 -8.76 -6.52
C TYR A 124 -0.16 -10.03 -5.72
N TYR A 125 0.43 -9.95 -4.53
CA TYR A 125 0.82 -11.11 -3.70
C TYR A 125 1.70 -12.12 -4.45
N THR A 126 2.54 -11.66 -5.37
CA THR A 126 3.44 -12.55 -6.10
C THR A 126 4.53 -13.11 -5.21
N ASP A 127 4.89 -12.41 -4.16
CA ASP A 127 5.80 -12.82 -3.10
C ASP A 127 5.28 -14.04 -2.31
N ILE A 128 4.02 -14.02 -1.90
CA ILE A 128 3.40 -15.14 -1.18
C ILE A 128 3.11 -16.32 -2.12
N LYS A 129 2.78 -16.07 -3.37
CA LYS A 129 2.70 -17.13 -4.40
C LYS A 129 4.06 -17.83 -4.57
N HIS A 130 5.16 -17.06 -4.57
CA HIS A 130 6.52 -17.59 -4.64
C HIS A 130 6.88 -18.38 -3.35
N TYR A 131 6.52 -17.84 -2.18
CA TYR A 131 6.69 -18.54 -0.89
C TYR A 131 6.08 -19.94 -0.93
N LEU A 132 4.82 -20.06 -1.38
CA LEU A 132 4.09 -21.33 -1.44
C LEU A 132 4.62 -22.34 -2.46
N GLN A 133 5.46 -21.91 -3.40
CA GLN A 133 6.19 -22.83 -4.30
C GLN A 133 7.41 -23.47 -3.61
N LEU A 134 7.99 -22.80 -2.63
CA LEU A 134 9.23 -23.23 -1.97
C LEU A 134 9.01 -23.80 -0.57
N GLU A 135 7.95 -23.38 0.11
CA GLU A 135 7.67 -23.70 1.49
C GLU A 135 6.23 -24.23 1.65
N LYS A 136 6.03 -25.14 2.59
CA LYS A 136 4.67 -25.60 2.94
C LYS A 136 3.88 -24.46 3.61
N PRO A 137 2.56 -24.39 3.43
CA PRO A 137 1.74 -23.42 4.14
C PRO A 137 1.73 -23.66 5.65
N PRO A 138 1.46 -22.62 6.47
CA PRO A 138 1.27 -22.78 7.89
C PRO A 138 0.01 -23.61 8.21
N ILE A 139 -0.01 -24.30 9.36
CA ILE A 139 -1.21 -25.02 9.84
C ILE A 139 -2.29 -24.08 10.38
N ALA A 140 -1.90 -22.89 10.80
CA ALA A 140 -2.72 -21.78 11.21
C ALA A 140 -1.89 -20.51 11.10
N GLY A 141 -2.52 -19.37 11.01
CA GLY A 141 -1.82 -18.08 10.94
C GLY A 141 -2.76 -16.90 11.09
N PHE A 142 -2.14 -15.76 11.16
CA PHE A 142 -2.83 -14.46 11.13
C PHE A 142 -1.94 -13.43 10.47
N THR A 143 -2.55 -12.38 9.95
CA THR A 143 -1.87 -11.16 9.52
C THR A 143 -2.01 -10.07 10.57
N LEU A 144 -1.07 -9.15 10.58
CA LEU A 144 -1.07 -7.99 11.48
C LEU A 144 -1.68 -6.75 10.82
N ASP A 145 -2.29 -6.95 9.68
CA ASP A 145 -2.79 -5.90 8.79
C ASP A 145 -4.30 -5.74 8.91
N GLY A 146 -4.76 -5.58 10.11
CA GLY A 146 -6.17 -5.44 10.42
C GLY A 146 -6.41 -4.69 11.73
N GLN A 147 -7.66 -4.27 11.92
CA GLN A 147 -8.09 -3.60 13.14
C GLN A 147 -8.32 -4.59 14.28
N PHE A 148 -8.01 -4.16 15.50
CA PHE A 148 -8.33 -4.91 16.70
C PHE A 148 -9.84 -4.87 17.02
N PRO A 149 -10.40 -5.92 17.67
CA PRO A 149 -9.67 -7.06 18.22
C PRO A 149 -9.33 -8.15 17.18
N VAL A 150 -10.16 -8.41 16.20
CA VAL A 150 -9.94 -9.41 15.14
C VAL A 150 -10.83 -9.10 13.95
N VAL A 151 -10.26 -9.02 12.76
CA VAL A 151 -10.98 -9.10 11.49
C VAL A 151 -11.06 -10.56 11.10
N TYR A 152 -12.25 -11.11 11.01
CA TYR A 152 -12.47 -12.54 10.70
C TYR A 152 -13.13 -12.77 9.34
N ALA A 153 -13.53 -11.68 8.66
CA ALA A 153 -14.11 -11.71 7.34
C ALA A 153 -13.84 -10.39 6.61
N GLU A 154 -13.64 -10.47 5.34
CA GLU A 154 -13.43 -9.32 4.45
C GLU A 154 -14.35 -9.41 3.23
N LYS A 155 -14.65 -8.27 2.62
CA LYS A 155 -15.35 -8.22 1.34
C LYS A 155 -14.42 -8.68 0.23
N GLY A 156 -14.97 -9.37 -0.77
CA GLY A 156 -14.22 -9.68 -1.98
C GLY A 156 -13.87 -8.41 -2.75
N LEU A 157 -12.73 -8.42 -3.41
CA LEU A 157 -12.28 -7.34 -4.30
C LEU A 157 -12.50 -7.78 -5.75
N ALA A 158 -13.11 -6.89 -6.54
CA ALA A 158 -13.21 -7.04 -7.98
C ALA A 158 -12.67 -5.76 -8.66
N MET A 159 -11.62 -5.91 -9.45
CA MET A 159 -11.08 -4.82 -10.27
C MET A 159 -11.63 -4.97 -11.68
N ASN A 160 -12.31 -3.92 -12.16
CA ASN A 160 -12.88 -3.89 -13.50
C ASN A 160 -12.30 -2.70 -14.28
N GLU A 161 -11.75 -2.98 -15.44
CA GLU A 161 -11.32 -1.95 -16.38
C GLU A 161 -12.42 -1.71 -17.42
N TYR A 162 -12.85 -0.46 -17.55
CA TYR A 162 -13.80 -0.04 -18.57
C TYR A 162 -13.09 0.82 -19.60
N ARG A 163 -13.13 0.38 -20.85
CA ARG A 163 -12.61 1.15 -22.01
C ARG A 163 -13.76 1.51 -22.92
N GLY A 164 -13.81 2.75 -23.35
CA GLY A 164 -14.82 3.25 -24.28
C GLY A 164 -14.20 4.23 -25.27
N THR A 165 -14.77 4.26 -26.46
CA THR A 165 -14.46 5.27 -27.47
C THR A 165 -15.72 6.11 -27.68
N PHE A 166 -15.57 7.42 -27.55
CA PHE A 166 -16.67 8.36 -27.70
C PHE A 166 -16.42 9.23 -28.93
N ALA A 167 -17.45 9.41 -29.72
CA ALA A 167 -17.42 10.44 -30.76
C ALA A 167 -17.36 11.81 -30.09
N GLN A 168 -16.39 12.63 -30.47
CA GLN A 168 -16.21 13.98 -29.95
C GLN A 168 -16.32 14.97 -31.11
N GLY A 169 -16.90 16.14 -30.83
CA GLY A 169 -16.89 17.26 -31.78
C GLY A 169 -15.50 17.89 -31.88
N ASP A 170 -15.22 18.51 -33.01
CA ASP A 170 -13.96 19.22 -33.21
C ASP A 170 -13.87 20.49 -32.33
N GLU A 171 -15.01 21.13 -32.07
CA GLU A 171 -15.11 22.38 -31.33
C GLU A 171 -15.23 22.17 -29.82
N GLU A 172 -15.91 21.07 -29.40
CA GLU A 172 -16.08 20.74 -28.00
C GLU A 172 -15.67 19.29 -27.74
N ARG A 173 -14.67 19.09 -26.88
CA ARG A 173 -14.19 17.76 -26.52
C ARG A 173 -13.47 17.71 -25.19
N ILE A 174 -13.57 16.58 -24.52
CA ILE A 174 -12.69 16.25 -23.42
C ILE A 174 -11.34 15.84 -24.01
N VAL A 175 -10.29 16.61 -23.72
CA VAL A 175 -8.94 16.34 -24.19
C VAL A 175 -8.31 15.25 -23.35
N TYR A 176 -8.47 15.35 -22.02
CA TYR A 176 -8.09 14.29 -21.07
C TYR A 176 -8.87 14.41 -19.76
N ILE A 177 -8.92 13.32 -19.04
CA ILE A 177 -9.22 13.25 -17.61
C ILE A 177 -8.09 12.46 -16.95
N LYS A 178 -7.53 13.00 -15.88
CA LYS A 178 -6.44 12.37 -15.12
C LYS A 178 -6.81 12.33 -13.65
N SER A 179 -6.72 11.15 -13.06
CA SER A 179 -6.98 10.95 -11.64
C SER A 179 -6.40 9.62 -11.20
N GLY A 180 -6.03 9.51 -9.92
CA GLY A 180 -5.54 8.28 -9.32
C GLY A 180 -4.13 7.89 -9.74
N LYS A 181 -3.46 7.15 -8.88
CA LYS A 181 -2.10 6.64 -9.07
C LYS A 181 -2.02 5.11 -8.90
N SER A 182 -2.98 4.53 -8.18
CA SER A 182 -3.07 3.09 -7.94
C SER A 182 -4.53 2.63 -7.82
N GLU A 183 -4.75 1.34 -8.06
CA GLU A 183 -6.08 0.74 -8.15
C GLU A 183 -6.77 0.62 -6.77
N ASN A 184 -6.01 0.63 -5.69
CA ASN A 184 -6.50 0.52 -4.32
C ASN A 184 -6.56 1.87 -3.58
N THR A 185 -6.45 2.99 -4.30
CA THR A 185 -6.51 4.33 -3.71
C THR A 185 -7.62 5.15 -4.35
N VAL A 186 -8.51 5.72 -3.53
CA VAL A 186 -9.45 6.75 -3.97
C VAL A 186 -8.68 8.05 -4.09
N PRO A 187 -8.59 8.65 -5.29
CA PRO A 187 -7.74 9.81 -5.50
C PRO A 187 -8.25 11.06 -4.81
N GLY A 188 -7.34 11.80 -4.21
CA GLY A 188 -7.60 13.12 -3.63
C GLY A 188 -7.57 14.27 -4.64
N TYR A 189 -7.18 14.00 -5.89
CA TYR A 189 -7.11 15.00 -6.96
C TYR A 189 -7.57 14.41 -8.29
N CYS A 190 -8.34 15.18 -9.03
CA CYS A 190 -8.72 14.89 -10.40
C CYS A 190 -8.60 16.18 -11.24
N GLU A 191 -8.08 16.04 -12.45
CA GLU A 191 -7.99 17.12 -13.44
C GLU A 191 -8.62 16.67 -14.74
N ALA A 192 -9.46 17.51 -15.33
CA ALA A 192 -10.06 17.31 -16.64
C ALA A 192 -9.83 18.53 -17.52
N TYR A 193 -9.32 18.33 -18.74
CA TYR A 193 -9.22 19.38 -19.74
C TYR A 193 -10.35 19.25 -20.75
N LEU A 194 -11.18 20.28 -20.81
CA LEU A 194 -12.27 20.43 -21.79
C LEU A 194 -11.92 21.55 -22.77
N LYS A 195 -11.74 21.21 -24.04
CA LYS A 195 -11.67 22.18 -25.11
C LYS A 195 -13.09 22.69 -25.40
N THR A 196 -13.31 24.00 -25.34
CA THR A 196 -14.62 24.64 -25.53
C THR A 196 -14.50 26.14 -25.68
N GLU A 197 -15.40 26.73 -26.47
CA GLU A 197 -15.58 28.18 -26.51
C GLU A 197 -16.54 28.68 -25.41
N ARG A 198 -17.35 27.80 -24.80
CA ARG A 198 -18.32 28.14 -23.76
C ARG A 198 -17.70 28.22 -22.36
N LYS A 199 -16.56 28.86 -22.23
CA LYS A 199 -15.77 28.89 -20.99
C LYS A 199 -16.56 29.43 -19.80
N ASP A 200 -17.26 30.54 -19.96
CA ASP A 200 -18.01 31.18 -18.88
C ASP A 200 -19.20 30.34 -18.41
N GLU A 201 -19.86 29.63 -19.34
CA GLU A 201 -20.94 28.71 -19.00
C GLU A 201 -20.42 27.55 -18.15
N ILE A 202 -19.26 26.98 -18.53
CA ILE A 202 -18.64 25.89 -17.79
C ILE A 202 -18.19 26.35 -16.40
N VAL A 203 -17.54 27.52 -16.31
CA VAL A 203 -17.15 28.13 -15.02
C VAL A 203 -18.35 28.25 -14.09
N ASN A 204 -19.46 28.80 -14.61
CA ASN A 204 -20.69 28.96 -13.83
C ASN A 204 -21.28 27.60 -13.42
N ALA A 205 -21.40 26.66 -14.36
CA ALA A 205 -21.94 25.33 -14.08
C ALA A 205 -21.13 24.60 -13.00
N ILE A 206 -19.79 24.58 -13.08
CA ILE A 206 -18.92 23.96 -12.08
C ILE A 206 -19.04 24.68 -10.73
N SER A 207 -19.11 25.99 -10.72
CA SER A 207 -19.28 26.78 -9.48
C SER A 207 -20.61 26.45 -8.77
N VAL A 208 -21.69 26.32 -9.53
CA VAL A 208 -23.00 25.91 -9.00
C VAL A 208 -22.93 24.48 -8.47
N PHE A 209 -22.43 23.54 -9.27
CA PHE A 209 -22.29 22.14 -8.89
C PHE A 209 -21.45 21.94 -7.64
N SER A 210 -20.29 22.62 -7.57
CA SER A 210 -19.37 22.58 -6.41
C SER A 210 -20.09 23.00 -5.13
N ARG A 211 -20.82 24.11 -5.19
CA ARG A 211 -21.54 24.65 -4.04
C ARG A 211 -22.70 23.73 -3.60
N GLU A 212 -23.53 23.27 -4.54
CA GLU A 212 -24.71 22.48 -4.25
C GLU A 212 -24.36 21.10 -3.70
N ASN A 213 -23.29 20.49 -4.20
CA ASN A 213 -22.85 19.15 -3.79
C ASN A 213 -21.75 19.17 -2.74
N ARG A 214 -21.31 20.35 -2.28
CA ARG A 214 -20.21 20.50 -1.30
C ARG A 214 -18.90 19.86 -1.76
N HIS A 215 -18.63 19.87 -3.06
CA HIS A 215 -17.36 19.42 -3.62
C HIS A 215 -16.39 20.58 -3.74
N ASN A 216 -15.12 20.34 -3.42
CA ASN A 216 -14.07 21.35 -3.61
C ASN A 216 -13.57 21.26 -5.06
N MET A 217 -14.06 22.16 -5.91
CA MET A 217 -13.70 22.22 -7.33
C MET A 217 -13.28 23.62 -7.73
N SER A 218 -12.36 23.70 -8.67
CA SER A 218 -11.94 24.94 -9.32
C SER A 218 -11.91 24.81 -10.83
N VAL A 219 -11.94 25.93 -11.52
CA VAL A 219 -11.82 25.99 -12.98
C VAL A 219 -10.73 27.00 -13.33
N ARG A 220 -9.79 26.57 -14.15
CA ARG A 220 -8.72 27.39 -14.69
C ARG A 220 -8.94 27.59 -16.19
N LEU A 221 -8.97 28.84 -16.64
CA LEU A 221 -9.11 29.17 -18.07
C LEU A 221 -7.78 28.92 -18.79
N VAL A 222 -7.86 28.34 -19.98
CA VAL A 222 -6.75 28.15 -20.91
C VAL A 222 -7.15 28.69 -22.30
N ASP A 223 -6.20 28.80 -23.23
CA ASP A 223 -6.40 29.49 -24.51
C ASP A 223 -7.59 28.96 -25.31
N ASP A 224 -7.79 27.64 -25.37
CA ASP A 224 -8.83 27.01 -26.16
C ASP A 224 -9.81 26.17 -25.30
N GLY A 225 -9.95 26.47 -24.01
CA GLY A 225 -10.87 25.76 -23.16
C GLY A 225 -10.73 26.04 -21.68
N VAL A 226 -11.04 25.03 -20.87
CA VAL A 226 -10.97 25.09 -19.41
C VAL A 226 -10.33 23.84 -18.83
N ILE A 227 -9.62 23.98 -17.74
CA ILE A 227 -9.17 22.87 -16.90
C ILE A 227 -10.00 22.90 -15.63
N ILE A 228 -10.70 21.81 -15.39
CA ILE A 228 -11.55 21.58 -14.21
C ILE A 228 -10.73 20.73 -13.25
N GLU A 229 -10.62 21.17 -12.00
CA GLU A 229 -9.87 20.49 -10.96
C GLU A 229 -10.81 20.17 -9.80
N SER A 230 -10.66 18.97 -9.23
CA SER A 230 -11.42 18.53 -8.06
C SER A 230 -10.45 18.06 -6.98
N TYR A 231 -10.70 18.49 -5.77
CA TYR A 231 -9.86 18.21 -4.60
C TYR A 231 -10.66 17.49 -3.51
N GLY A 232 -10.10 16.43 -3.00
CA GLY A 232 -10.64 15.63 -1.90
C GLY A 232 -9.53 15.11 -1.01
N MET A 233 -9.87 14.17 -0.16
CA MET A 233 -8.90 13.45 0.65
C MET A 233 -8.53 12.15 -0.07
N GLU A 234 -7.25 11.96 -0.32
CA GLU A 234 -6.77 10.65 -0.77
C GLU A 234 -6.94 9.63 0.36
N THR A 235 -7.52 8.50 0.06
CA THR A 235 -7.79 7.44 1.05
C THR A 235 -7.67 6.07 0.40
N HIS A 236 -7.35 5.08 1.21
CA HIS A 236 -7.34 3.69 0.77
C HIS A 236 -8.76 3.26 0.38
N SER A 237 -8.93 2.58 -0.75
CA SER A 237 -10.25 2.16 -1.26
C SER A 237 -11.00 1.21 -0.32
N MET A 238 -10.30 0.50 0.55
CA MET A 238 -10.87 -0.38 1.57
C MET A 238 -11.43 0.37 2.79
N ALA A 239 -11.14 1.67 2.91
CA ALA A 239 -11.59 2.50 4.03
C ALA A 239 -13.00 3.12 3.81
N LEU A 240 -13.66 2.83 2.70
CA LEU A 240 -14.97 3.35 2.32
C LEU A 240 -16.12 2.43 2.76
#